data_74f611b97f64fbe31cf48fec24afe263
#
_entry.id   74f611b97f64fbe31cf48fec24afe263
#
_cell.length_a   1.000
_cell.length_b   1.000
_cell.length_c   1.000
_cell.angle_alpha   90.00
_cell.angle_beta   90.00
_cell.angle_gamma   90.00
#
_symmetry.space_group_name_H-M   'P 1'
#
loop_
_entity.id
_entity.type
_entity.pdbx_description
1 polymer ?
#
loop_
_entity_poly.entity_id
_entity_poly.type
_entity_poly.pdbx_seq_one_letter_code
_entity_poly.pdbx_strand_id
1 'polypeptide(L)'
;MKPVLTGANMRPNDVDRLMQAARVSDPLDLVSPYQFNHALAPHIAATRDGVPIDIQHIKIAFDTLHARHDVLLVEGIGGIMVPITKDFFVLDLIALLGLSALVVTRGDIGTINHSIMTVKLLQSHEVPVAGLVLNYQNTTQAHPPEDLGWPEILRSTEVDSRGVLPHISNLEEAWDEGMEYLSQRLITDDLFPVH
;
A
#
# COMPACT_ATOMS: atom_id res chain seq x y z
N MET A 1 5.65 6.31 4.27
CA MET A 1 6.38 6.75 3.03
C MET A 1 5.58 6.38 1.80
N LYS A 2 5.55 7.23 0.78
CA LYS A 2 4.98 6.98 -0.56
C LYS A 2 6.07 7.29 -1.60
N PRO A 3 6.94 6.34 -1.95
CA PRO A 3 8.15 6.61 -2.75
C PRO A 3 7.89 7.30 -4.07
N VAL A 4 6.78 6.93 -4.73
CA VAL A 4 6.32 7.56 -5.97
C VAL A 4 4.84 7.86 -5.86
N LEU A 5 4.46 9.10 -6.13
CA LEU A 5 3.08 9.56 -6.24
C LEU A 5 2.82 10.04 -7.67
N THR A 6 1.71 9.61 -8.27
CA THR A 6 1.19 10.15 -9.54
C THR A 6 -0.18 10.77 -9.29
N GLY A 7 -0.55 11.82 -10.06
CA GLY A 7 -1.76 12.61 -9.77
C GLY A 7 -1.59 13.54 -8.57
N ALA A 8 -0.38 14.03 -8.32
CA ALA A 8 -0.02 14.82 -7.13
C ALA A 8 -0.78 16.15 -6.99
N ASN A 9 -1.37 16.66 -8.07
CA ASN A 9 -2.19 17.87 -8.07
C ASN A 9 -3.64 17.65 -7.57
N MET A 10 -4.06 16.40 -7.38
CA MET A 10 -5.34 16.08 -6.75
C MET A 10 -5.18 16.14 -5.22
N ARG A 11 -5.95 17.00 -4.54
CA ARG A 11 -5.86 17.19 -3.08
C ARG A 11 -7.18 16.89 -2.37
N PRO A 12 -7.18 16.25 -1.18
CA PRO A 12 -6.01 15.61 -0.55
C PRO A 12 -5.54 14.41 -1.35
N ASN A 13 -4.22 14.22 -1.47
CA ASN A 13 -3.64 13.03 -2.11
C ASN A 13 -3.19 11.98 -1.08
N ASP A 14 -2.65 10.86 -1.56
CA ASP A 14 -2.21 9.75 -0.68
C ASP A 14 -1.18 10.21 0.35
N VAL A 15 -0.25 11.09 -0.03
CA VAL A 15 0.80 11.58 0.88
C VAL A 15 0.21 12.46 1.97
N ASP A 16 -0.76 13.32 1.65
CA ASP A 16 -1.45 14.16 2.64
C ASP A 16 -2.14 13.26 3.68
N ARG A 17 -2.85 12.21 3.23
CA ARG A 17 -3.55 11.27 4.11
C ARG A 17 -2.60 10.42 4.94
N LEU A 18 -1.51 9.93 4.36
CA LEU A 18 -0.51 9.14 5.07
C LEU A 18 0.16 9.94 6.19
N MET A 19 0.55 11.19 5.91
CA MET A 19 1.16 12.06 6.92
C MET A 19 0.18 12.44 8.01
N GLN A 20 -1.08 12.71 7.66
CA GLN A 20 -2.15 12.97 8.62
C GLN A 20 -2.39 11.75 9.54
N ALA A 21 -2.55 10.55 8.95
CA ALA A 21 -2.80 9.32 9.70
C ALA A 21 -1.62 8.96 10.63
N ALA A 22 -0.39 9.12 10.16
CA ALA A 22 0.81 8.86 10.94
C ALA A 22 1.14 9.96 11.95
N ARG A 23 0.48 11.14 11.85
CA ARG A 23 0.74 12.33 12.69
C ARG A 23 2.21 12.76 12.66
N VAL A 24 2.82 12.72 11.47
CA VAL A 24 4.23 13.07 11.26
C VAL A 24 4.35 14.35 10.42
N SER A 25 5.51 15.01 10.57
CA SER A 25 5.86 16.24 9.85
C SER A 25 7.24 16.14 9.19
N ASP A 26 7.61 14.95 8.75
CA ASP A 26 8.86 14.73 8.03
C ASP A 26 8.90 15.53 6.72
N PRO A 27 10.10 15.89 6.24
CA PRO A 27 10.25 16.54 4.95
C PRO A 27 9.59 15.77 3.82
N LEU A 28 8.83 16.48 2.99
CA LEU A 28 8.03 15.88 1.92
C LEU A 28 8.89 15.12 0.89
N ASP A 29 10.10 15.59 0.63
CA ASP A 29 11.08 14.95 -0.24
C ASP A 29 11.61 13.62 0.30
N LEU A 30 11.53 13.38 1.62
CA LEU A 30 11.80 12.09 2.21
C LEU A 30 10.55 11.18 2.19
N VAL A 31 9.38 11.74 2.52
CA VAL A 31 8.13 10.96 2.54
C VAL A 31 7.72 10.52 1.14
N SER A 32 7.89 11.39 0.14
CA SER A 32 7.53 11.13 -1.26
C SER A 32 8.53 11.78 -2.21
N PRO A 33 9.71 11.16 -2.42
CA PRO A 33 10.79 11.72 -3.23
C PRO A 33 10.42 11.96 -4.69
N TYR A 34 9.41 11.25 -5.22
CA TYR A 34 8.94 11.47 -6.58
C TYR A 34 7.45 11.74 -6.60
N GLN A 35 7.07 12.93 -7.08
CA GLN A 35 5.68 13.35 -7.22
C GLN A 35 5.44 13.86 -8.64
N PHE A 36 4.56 13.19 -9.39
CA PHE A 36 4.18 13.53 -10.75
C PHE A 36 2.75 14.03 -10.81
N ASN A 37 2.49 15.09 -11.56
CA ASN A 37 1.14 15.66 -11.69
C ASN A 37 0.18 14.77 -12.48
N HIS A 38 0.69 14.02 -13.44
CA HIS A 38 -0.13 13.16 -14.29
C HIS A 38 -0.47 11.84 -13.59
N ALA A 39 -1.75 11.47 -13.52
CA ALA A 39 -2.22 10.18 -13.02
C ALA A 39 -1.95 9.06 -14.04
N LEU A 40 -0.68 8.69 -14.20
CA LEU A 40 -0.19 7.68 -15.14
C LEU A 40 0.70 6.67 -14.39
N ALA A 41 1.06 5.56 -15.04
CA ALA A 41 2.09 4.67 -14.49
C ALA A 41 3.40 5.45 -14.26
N PRO A 42 4.17 5.14 -13.18
CA PRO A 42 5.34 5.93 -12.77
C PRO A 42 6.33 6.23 -13.89
N HIS A 43 6.78 5.19 -14.61
CA HIS A 43 7.75 5.34 -15.69
C HIS A 43 7.24 6.22 -16.85
N ILE A 44 5.92 6.21 -17.10
CA ILE A 44 5.30 7.05 -18.14
C ILE A 44 5.23 8.50 -17.65
N ALA A 45 4.81 8.71 -16.40
CA ALA A 45 4.76 10.05 -15.81
C ALA A 45 6.17 10.67 -15.77
N ALA A 46 7.16 9.92 -15.32
CA ALA A 46 8.56 10.32 -15.28
C ALA A 46 9.11 10.73 -16.67
N THR A 47 8.81 9.93 -17.69
CA THR A 47 9.21 10.21 -19.08
C THR A 47 8.54 11.48 -19.59
N ARG A 48 7.25 11.67 -19.29
CA ARG A 48 6.46 12.82 -19.73
C ARG A 48 6.92 14.12 -19.07
N ASP A 49 7.28 14.05 -17.78
CA ASP A 49 7.71 15.22 -17.00
C ASP A 49 9.23 15.46 -17.15
N GLY A 50 9.96 14.58 -17.85
CA GLY A 50 11.41 14.68 -18.04
C GLY A 50 12.24 14.51 -16.76
N VAL A 51 11.65 13.87 -15.74
CA VAL A 51 12.27 13.62 -14.43
C VAL A 51 12.49 12.12 -14.25
N PRO A 52 13.71 11.60 -14.46
CA PRO A 52 13.98 10.17 -14.28
C PRO A 52 13.87 9.78 -12.79
N ILE A 53 13.30 8.59 -12.55
CA ILE A 53 13.24 8.02 -11.20
C ILE A 53 14.56 7.30 -10.92
N ASP A 54 15.27 7.76 -9.89
CA ASP A 54 16.47 7.12 -9.35
C ASP A 54 16.09 6.25 -8.14
N ILE A 55 16.27 4.94 -8.28
CA ILE A 55 15.95 3.96 -7.22
C ILE A 55 16.85 4.16 -6.00
N GLN A 56 18.11 4.57 -6.19
CA GLN A 56 19.01 4.84 -5.07
C GLN A 56 18.54 6.05 -4.24
N HIS A 57 17.99 7.07 -4.88
CA HIS A 57 17.38 8.19 -4.15
C HIS A 57 16.19 7.75 -3.28
N ILE A 58 15.35 6.85 -3.78
CA ILE A 58 14.27 6.24 -2.99
C ILE A 58 14.84 5.47 -1.79
N LYS A 59 15.89 4.68 -2.01
CA LYS A 59 16.54 3.90 -0.95
C LYS A 59 17.14 4.79 0.14
N ILE A 60 17.83 5.88 -0.23
CA ILE A 60 18.40 6.85 0.72
C ILE A 60 17.29 7.53 1.55
N ALA A 61 16.18 7.94 0.91
CA ALA A 61 15.05 8.53 1.61
C ALA A 61 14.42 7.51 2.60
N PHE A 62 14.27 6.25 2.17
CA PHE A 62 13.79 5.17 3.03
C PHE A 62 14.71 4.97 4.24
N ASP A 63 16.02 4.81 4.05
CA ASP A 63 16.98 4.59 5.13
C ASP A 63 16.99 5.76 6.12
N THR A 64 16.83 6.98 5.61
CA THR A 64 16.74 8.18 6.44
C THR A 64 15.50 8.18 7.32
N LEU A 65 14.33 7.82 6.78
CA LEU A 65 13.09 7.70 7.55
C LEU A 65 13.13 6.51 8.52
N HIS A 66 13.68 5.38 8.07
CA HIS A 66 13.80 4.18 8.90
C HIS A 66 14.67 4.42 10.15
N ALA A 67 15.72 5.24 10.03
CA ALA A 67 16.55 5.62 11.16
C ALA A 67 15.89 6.60 12.15
N ARG A 68 14.73 7.18 11.79
CA ARG A 68 14.02 8.19 12.60
C ARG A 68 12.80 7.64 13.32
N HIS A 69 12.24 6.54 12.83
CA HIS A 69 10.94 6.02 13.27
C HIS A 69 11.05 4.54 13.67
N ASP A 70 10.38 4.17 14.75
CA ASP A 70 10.30 2.77 15.21
C ASP A 70 9.52 1.89 14.24
N VAL A 71 8.53 2.47 13.53
CA VAL A 71 7.71 1.80 12.52
C VAL A 71 7.66 2.66 11.27
N LEU A 72 7.97 2.06 10.13
CA LEU A 72 7.87 2.71 8.83
C LEU A 72 6.99 1.90 7.88
N LEU A 73 5.85 2.47 7.49
CA LEU A 73 4.98 1.93 6.45
C LEU A 73 5.34 2.55 5.10
N VAL A 74 5.47 1.70 4.09
CA VAL A 74 5.76 2.12 2.71
C VAL A 74 4.58 1.72 1.82
N GLU A 75 3.91 2.70 1.23
CA GLU A 75 2.84 2.44 0.28
C GLU A 75 3.37 2.45 -1.15
N GLY A 76 3.15 1.35 -1.87
CA GLY A 76 3.46 1.22 -3.29
C GLY A 76 2.55 2.07 -4.18
N ILE A 77 2.66 1.89 -5.48
CA ILE A 77 1.80 2.55 -6.47
C ILE A 77 1.21 1.52 -7.43
N GLY A 78 -0.10 1.38 -7.39
CA GLY A 78 -0.81 0.34 -8.13
C GLY A 78 -0.47 -1.08 -7.62
N GLY A 79 -0.51 -2.07 -8.50
CA GLY A 79 -0.14 -3.45 -8.17
C GLY A 79 1.35 -3.70 -8.19
N ILE A 80 1.78 -4.86 -7.65
CA ILE A 80 3.21 -5.21 -7.49
C ILE A 80 3.97 -5.33 -8.83
N MET A 81 3.26 -5.54 -9.94
CA MET A 81 3.85 -5.58 -11.30
C MET A 81 3.79 -4.24 -12.03
N VAL A 82 3.48 -3.14 -11.34
CA VAL A 82 3.56 -1.81 -11.94
C VAL A 82 5.03 -1.40 -12.08
N PRO A 83 5.49 -1.02 -13.29
CA PRO A 83 6.87 -0.59 -13.49
C PRO A 83 7.09 0.82 -12.92
N ILE A 84 8.05 0.94 -12.01
CA ILE A 84 8.56 2.21 -11.49
C ILE A 84 9.50 2.85 -12.51
N THR A 85 10.41 2.03 -13.05
CA THR A 85 11.22 2.35 -14.22
C THR A 85 10.96 1.32 -15.31
N LYS A 86 11.68 1.37 -16.43
CA LYS A 86 11.47 0.44 -17.54
C LYS A 86 11.60 -1.05 -17.12
N ASP A 87 12.56 -1.37 -16.27
CA ASP A 87 12.94 -2.73 -15.90
C ASP A 87 12.96 -2.95 -14.36
N PHE A 88 12.28 -2.09 -13.60
CA PHE A 88 12.21 -2.16 -12.14
C PHE A 88 10.77 -1.93 -11.68
N PHE A 89 10.19 -2.92 -11.00
CA PHE A 89 8.80 -2.97 -10.61
C PHE A 89 8.59 -2.64 -9.11
N VAL A 90 7.35 -2.46 -8.70
CA VAL A 90 7.01 -2.31 -7.28
C VAL A 90 7.48 -3.52 -6.46
N LEU A 91 7.38 -4.73 -7.01
CA LEU A 91 7.89 -5.96 -6.40
C LEU A 91 9.39 -5.88 -6.10
N ASP A 92 10.18 -5.39 -7.08
CA ASP A 92 11.63 -5.22 -6.91
C ASP A 92 11.95 -4.20 -5.82
N LEU A 93 11.13 -3.15 -5.70
CA LEU A 93 11.28 -2.16 -4.63
C LEU A 93 11.01 -2.78 -3.25
N ILE A 94 9.96 -3.58 -3.10
CA ILE A 94 9.67 -4.28 -1.84
C ILE A 94 10.85 -5.15 -1.43
N ALA A 95 11.39 -5.94 -2.36
CA ALA A 95 12.55 -6.80 -2.14
C ALA A 95 13.81 -5.99 -1.80
N LEU A 96 14.10 -4.91 -2.54
CA LEU A 96 15.24 -4.02 -2.31
C LEU A 96 15.21 -3.37 -0.91
N LEU A 97 14.02 -3.00 -0.43
CA LEU A 97 13.85 -2.38 0.88
C LEU A 97 13.82 -3.42 2.02
N GLY A 98 13.80 -4.72 1.72
CA GLY A 98 13.77 -5.79 2.70
C GLY A 98 12.48 -5.82 3.53
N LEU A 99 11.36 -5.41 2.96
CA LEU A 99 10.09 -5.28 3.66
C LEU A 99 9.21 -6.53 3.53
N SER A 100 8.41 -6.78 4.56
CA SER A 100 7.27 -7.69 4.47
C SER A 100 6.08 -6.96 3.84
N ALA A 101 5.31 -7.65 3.01
CA ALA A 101 4.15 -7.07 2.33
C ALA A 101 2.85 -7.33 3.09
N LEU A 102 2.11 -6.28 3.43
CA LEU A 102 0.70 -6.36 3.80
C LEU A 102 -0.15 -6.15 2.54
N VAL A 103 -0.87 -7.19 2.12
CA VAL A 103 -1.64 -7.14 0.87
C VAL A 103 -3.07 -6.69 1.16
N VAL A 104 -3.44 -5.51 0.66
CA VAL A 104 -4.81 -4.99 0.76
C VAL A 104 -5.59 -5.38 -0.50
N THR A 105 -6.62 -6.19 -0.32
CA THR A 105 -7.46 -6.72 -1.39
C THR A 105 -8.77 -5.93 -1.49
N ARG A 106 -9.36 -5.89 -2.67
CA ARG A 106 -10.66 -5.22 -2.88
C ARG A 106 -11.82 -6.19 -2.63
N GLY A 107 -12.92 -5.66 -2.09
CA GLY A 107 -14.16 -6.39 -1.88
C GLY A 107 -15.06 -6.41 -3.11
N ASP A 108 -14.55 -6.83 -4.28
CA ASP A 108 -15.29 -6.88 -5.54
C ASP A 108 -14.96 -8.12 -6.39
N ILE A 109 -15.66 -8.29 -7.51
CA ILE A 109 -15.42 -9.40 -8.46
C ILE A 109 -13.99 -9.32 -9.00
N GLY A 110 -13.32 -10.49 -9.07
CA GLY A 110 -11.93 -10.63 -9.49
C GLY A 110 -10.94 -10.67 -8.33
N THR A 111 -11.36 -10.39 -7.10
CA THR A 111 -10.48 -10.36 -5.92
C THR A 111 -9.76 -11.68 -5.69
N ILE A 112 -10.42 -12.84 -5.91
CA ILE A 112 -9.79 -14.17 -5.77
C ILE A 112 -8.54 -14.24 -6.64
N ASN A 113 -8.69 -13.97 -7.93
CA ASN A 113 -7.59 -14.05 -8.88
C ASN A 113 -6.48 -13.05 -8.55
N HIS A 114 -6.82 -11.78 -8.32
CA HIS A 114 -5.84 -10.73 -8.05
C HIS A 114 -5.08 -10.98 -6.75
N SER A 115 -5.77 -11.40 -5.70
CA SER A 115 -5.15 -11.64 -4.39
C SER A 115 -4.21 -12.85 -4.43
N ILE A 116 -4.67 -13.99 -4.99
CA ILE A 116 -3.85 -15.19 -5.09
C ILE A 116 -2.63 -14.95 -5.98
N MET A 117 -2.79 -14.31 -7.15
CA MET A 117 -1.67 -13.97 -8.02
C MET A 117 -0.65 -13.08 -7.33
N THR A 118 -1.12 -12.04 -6.62
CA THR A 118 -0.24 -11.12 -5.89
C THR A 118 0.58 -11.85 -4.83
N VAL A 119 -0.10 -12.65 -3.99
CA VAL A 119 0.59 -13.39 -2.92
C VAL A 119 1.56 -14.44 -3.48
N LYS A 120 1.13 -15.21 -4.47
CA LYS A 120 2.00 -16.23 -5.08
C LYS A 120 3.23 -15.62 -5.74
N LEU A 121 3.09 -14.44 -6.35
CA LEU A 121 4.22 -13.75 -6.95
C LEU A 121 5.18 -13.20 -5.87
N LEU A 122 4.67 -12.62 -4.79
CA LEU A 122 5.49 -12.21 -3.63
C LEU A 122 6.27 -13.40 -3.06
N GLN A 123 5.56 -14.51 -2.80
CA GLN A 123 6.17 -15.74 -2.29
C GLN A 123 7.26 -16.30 -3.22
N SER A 124 7.04 -16.26 -4.55
CA SER A 124 8.02 -16.74 -5.53
C SER A 124 9.27 -15.87 -5.62
N HIS A 125 9.22 -14.65 -5.13
CA HIS A 125 10.35 -13.72 -5.01
C HIS A 125 10.89 -13.62 -3.57
N GLU A 126 10.54 -14.59 -2.73
CA GLU A 126 10.99 -14.67 -1.33
C GLU A 126 10.64 -13.43 -0.48
N VAL A 127 9.61 -12.67 -0.91
CA VAL A 127 9.09 -11.54 -0.13
C VAL A 127 8.10 -12.08 0.91
N PRO A 128 8.35 -11.87 2.20
CA PRO A 128 7.41 -12.28 3.25
C PRO A 128 6.08 -11.55 3.11
N VAL A 129 4.97 -12.28 3.29
CA VAL A 129 3.62 -11.69 3.30
C VAL A 129 3.12 -11.66 4.75
N ALA A 130 3.02 -10.45 5.30
CA ALA A 130 2.64 -10.22 6.70
C ALA A 130 1.15 -10.46 6.96
N GLY A 131 0.34 -10.50 5.90
CA GLY A 131 -1.09 -10.80 5.98
C GLY A 131 -1.90 -10.21 4.84
N LEU A 132 -3.20 -10.52 4.87
CA LEU A 132 -4.19 -10.04 3.92
C LEU A 132 -5.26 -9.20 4.62
N VAL A 133 -5.62 -8.07 4.03
CA VAL A 133 -6.75 -7.23 4.47
C VAL A 133 -7.78 -7.16 3.34
N LEU A 134 -9.04 -7.44 3.65
CA LEU A 134 -10.15 -7.21 2.72
C LEU A 134 -10.70 -5.81 2.93
N ASN A 135 -10.67 -4.95 1.91
CA ASN A 135 -11.12 -3.57 1.99
C ASN A 135 -12.28 -3.30 1.02
N TYR A 136 -13.43 -2.91 1.55
CA TYR A 136 -14.60 -2.51 0.78
C TYR A 136 -14.51 -1.05 0.37
N GLN A 137 -14.51 -0.79 -0.95
CA GLN A 137 -14.37 0.57 -1.50
C GLN A 137 -15.70 1.32 -1.62
N ASN A 138 -16.83 0.61 -1.59
CA ASN A 138 -18.16 1.21 -1.67
C ASN A 138 -19.22 0.33 -0.98
N THR A 139 -20.39 0.92 -0.69
CA THR A 139 -21.52 0.22 -0.03
C THR A 139 -22.38 -0.60 -0.98
N THR A 140 -22.34 -0.32 -2.28
CA THR A 140 -23.25 -0.92 -3.27
C THR A 140 -22.83 -2.32 -3.72
N GLN A 141 -21.61 -2.74 -3.38
CA GLN A 141 -21.02 -4.04 -3.73
C GLN A 141 -20.62 -4.85 -2.49
N ALA A 142 -21.20 -4.55 -1.34
CA ALA A 142 -20.88 -5.24 -0.09
C ALA A 142 -21.47 -6.66 -0.07
N HIS A 143 -20.87 -7.56 -0.84
CA HIS A 143 -21.08 -8.99 -0.64
C HIS A 143 -20.38 -9.43 0.65
N PRO A 144 -20.94 -10.37 1.42
CA PRO A 144 -20.23 -10.97 2.54
C PRO A 144 -18.85 -11.50 2.10
N PRO A 145 -17.84 -11.50 2.97
CA PRO A 145 -16.50 -12.02 2.61
C PRO A 145 -16.53 -13.42 2.02
N GLU A 146 -17.45 -14.27 2.50
CA GLU A 146 -17.65 -15.65 2.03
C GLU A 146 -18.07 -15.69 0.55
N ASP A 147 -18.97 -14.80 0.13
CA ASP A 147 -19.46 -14.72 -1.26
C ASP A 147 -18.36 -14.17 -2.22
N LEU A 148 -17.40 -13.44 -1.68
CA LEU A 148 -16.22 -12.95 -2.42
C LEU A 148 -15.10 -14.01 -2.47
N GLY A 149 -15.29 -15.18 -1.87
CA GLY A 149 -14.28 -16.23 -1.80
C GLY A 149 -13.11 -15.89 -0.87
N TRP A 150 -13.34 -15.08 0.17
CA TRP A 150 -12.32 -14.73 1.15
C TRP A 150 -11.70 -15.97 1.82
N PRO A 151 -12.47 -16.96 2.30
CA PRO A 151 -11.92 -18.20 2.84
C PRO A 151 -11.06 -18.96 1.83
N GLU A 152 -11.44 -18.94 0.55
CA GLU A 152 -10.69 -19.58 -0.54
C GLU A 152 -9.34 -18.90 -0.80
N ILE A 153 -9.30 -17.57 -0.72
CA ILE A 153 -8.06 -16.80 -0.84
C ILE A 153 -7.10 -17.18 0.29
N LEU A 154 -7.58 -17.16 1.55
CA LEU A 154 -6.76 -17.51 2.71
C LEU A 154 -6.21 -18.93 2.61
N ARG A 155 -7.08 -19.89 2.28
CA ARG A 155 -6.69 -21.29 2.10
C ARG A 155 -5.67 -21.48 0.99
N SER A 156 -5.84 -20.80 -0.15
CA SER A 156 -4.97 -20.98 -1.34
C SER A 156 -3.63 -20.28 -1.20
N THR A 157 -3.56 -19.23 -0.39
CA THR A 157 -2.33 -18.47 -0.17
C THR A 157 -1.55 -18.92 1.05
N GLU A 158 -2.22 -19.59 2.00
CA GLU A 158 -1.69 -19.94 3.32
C GLU A 158 -1.22 -18.70 4.10
N VAL A 159 -1.92 -17.56 3.90
CA VAL A 159 -1.64 -16.28 4.55
C VAL A 159 -2.82 -15.90 5.43
N ASP A 160 -2.53 -15.43 6.64
CA ASP A 160 -3.54 -15.04 7.61
C ASP A 160 -4.30 -13.77 7.22
N SER A 161 -5.58 -13.72 7.59
CA SER A 161 -6.36 -12.48 7.54
C SER A 161 -5.92 -11.53 8.64
N ARG A 162 -5.68 -10.27 8.27
CA ARG A 162 -5.43 -9.16 9.19
C ARG A 162 -6.67 -8.29 9.43
N GLY A 163 -7.76 -8.61 8.78
CA GLY A 163 -9.04 -7.96 9.02
C GLY A 163 -9.87 -7.71 7.77
N VAL A 164 -11.09 -7.24 8.02
CA VAL A 164 -12.04 -6.82 6.99
C VAL A 164 -12.45 -5.38 7.28
N LEU A 165 -12.14 -4.48 6.37
CA LEU A 165 -12.43 -3.05 6.49
C LEU A 165 -13.69 -2.70 5.70
N PRO A 166 -14.75 -2.22 6.36
CA PRO A 166 -15.94 -1.75 5.69
C PRO A 166 -15.71 -0.39 5.02
N HIS A 167 -16.53 -0.07 4.03
CA HIS A 167 -16.59 1.27 3.48
C HIS A 167 -17.18 2.26 4.50
N ILE A 168 -16.55 3.42 4.65
CA ILE A 168 -17.05 4.53 5.46
C ILE A 168 -17.29 5.72 4.52
N SER A 169 -18.56 6.06 4.30
CA SER A 169 -18.97 7.06 3.30
C SER A 169 -18.52 8.48 3.63
N ASN A 170 -18.36 8.81 4.91
CA ASN A 170 -18.00 10.13 5.40
C ASN A 170 -16.64 10.15 6.12
N LEU A 171 -15.71 9.27 5.72
CA LEU A 171 -14.41 9.14 6.38
C LEU A 171 -13.62 10.45 6.42
N GLU A 172 -13.69 11.27 5.37
CA GLU A 172 -12.96 12.55 5.32
C GLU A 172 -13.55 13.59 6.29
N GLU A 173 -14.86 13.53 6.53
CA GLU A 173 -15.56 14.46 7.43
C GLU A 173 -15.43 14.05 8.90
N ALA A 174 -15.34 12.75 9.17
CA ALA A 174 -15.23 12.15 10.50
C ALA A 174 -13.94 11.30 10.63
N TRP A 175 -12.80 11.90 10.29
CA TRP A 175 -11.53 11.19 10.13
C TRP A 175 -11.10 10.42 11.39
N ASP A 176 -11.05 11.09 12.54
CA ASP A 176 -10.53 10.44 13.75
C ASP A 176 -11.45 9.29 14.22
N GLU A 177 -12.75 9.49 14.18
CA GLU A 177 -13.74 8.46 14.54
C GLU A 177 -13.69 7.28 13.56
N GLY A 178 -13.59 7.59 12.27
CA GLY A 178 -13.47 6.59 11.22
C GLY A 178 -12.19 5.77 11.33
N MET A 179 -11.07 6.41 11.61
CA MET A 179 -9.78 5.73 11.81
C MET A 179 -9.78 4.86 13.07
N GLU A 180 -10.37 5.32 14.17
CA GLU A 180 -10.55 4.51 15.38
C GLU A 180 -11.42 3.28 15.09
N TYR A 181 -12.53 3.47 14.40
CA TYR A 181 -13.43 2.37 13.99
C TYR A 181 -12.73 1.32 13.11
N LEU A 182 -11.90 1.74 12.14
CA LEU A 182 -11.14 0.84 11.28
C LEU A 182 -10.01 0.13 12.03
N SER A 183 -9.33 0.82 12.94
CA SER A 183 -8.22 0.24 13.73
C SER A 183 -8.65 -0.96 14.56
N GLN A 184 -9.87 -0.94 15.11
CA GLN A 184 -10.44 -2.05 15.88
C GLN A 184 -10.74 -3.30 15.04
N ARG A 185 -10.65 -3.20 13.70
CA ARG A 185 -10.90 -4.28 12.74
C ARG A 185 -9.65 -4.85 12.12
N LEU A 186 -8.50 -4.28 12.47
CA LEU A 186 -7.19 -4.77 12.05
C LEU A 186 -6.53 -5.57 13.18
N ILE A 187 -5.95 -6.70 12.82
CA ILE A 187 -5.12 -7.52 13.71
C ILE A 187 -3.67 -7.11 13.48
N THR A 188 -3.11 -6.35 14.42
CA THR A 188 -1.78 -5.74 14.29
C THR A 188 -0.73 -6.32 15.23
N ASP A 189 -1.11 -7.23 16.14
CA ASP A 189 -0.28 -7.69 17.25
C ASP A 189 1.08 -8.25 16.83
N ASP A 190 1.15 -8.91 15.66
CA ASP A 190 2.38 -9.51 15.15
C ASP A 190 2.99 -8.73 13.95
N LEU A 191 2.41 -7.59 13.58
CA LEU A 191 2.91 -6.81 12.43
C LEU A 191 4.13 -5.97 12.78
N PHE A 192 4.25 -5.59 14.05
CA PHE A 192 5.32 -4.76 14.55
C PHE A 192 5.98 -5.45 15.74
N PRO A 193 7.22 -5.93 15.60
CA PRO A 193 7.95 -6.50 16.74
C PRO A 193 8.10 -5.41 17.80
N VAL A 194 7.59 -5.69 18.99
CA VAL A 194 7.85 -4.85 20.18
C VAL A 194 9.27 -5.16 20.62
N HIS A 195 10.17 -4.19 20.47
CA HIS A 195 11.55 -4.27 20.97
C HIS A 195 11.62 -3.89 22.45
#